data_a416b9371aee729614de485daff0f24f
#
_entry.id   a416b9371aee729614de485daff0f24f
#
_cell.length_a   1.000
_cell.length_b   1.000
_cell.length_c   1.000
_cell.angle_alpha   90.00
_cell.angle_beta   90.00
_cell.angle_gamma   90.00
#
_symmetry.space_group_name_H-M   'P 1'
#
loop_
_entity.id
_entity.type
_entity.pdbx_description
1 polymer ?
#
loop_
_entity_poly.entity_id
_entity_poly.type
_entity_poly.pdbx_seq_one_letter_code
_entity_poly.pdbx_strand_id
1 'polypeptide(L)'
;MPVFHTFTAGGKRYMFDANTNVIINLKEDLYFELEKYMQSGYKEFTPAIEKLRDRGYLKDRADFEMVHPMDSTLEYSLERCIGTIALQVTQGCNLRCKYCAYSGSYDNRVHSSKRMSKEIAFKAIDFLFDHSIDRDRVSLGFYGGEPLLELDLIKECVKYAKKKSIGKELMFNITSNTTLITCLLYTSDA
;
A
#
# COMPACT_ATOMS: atom_id res chain seq x y z
N MET A 1 0.44 -13.88 26.03
CA MET A 1 1.79 -14.49 26.20
C MET A 1 2.86 -13.42 26.09
N PRO A 2 3.93 -13.47 26.91
CA PRO A 2 5.04 -12.54 26.77
C PRO A 2 5.72 -12.74 25.40
N VAL A 3 6.10 -11.64 24.77
CA VAL A 3 6.84 -11.64 23.50
C VAL A 3 8.22 -11.09 23.75
N PHE A 4 9.20 -11.97 23.77
CA PHE A 4 10.59 -11.63 23.94
C PHE A 4 11.50 -12.53 23.12
N HIS A 5 12.73 -12.13 22.91
CA HIS A 5 13.73 -12.89 22.17
C HIS A 5 15.08 -12.82 22.88
N THR A 6 15.71 -13.97 23.09
CA THR A 6 17.06 -14.10 23.63
C THR A 6 18.07 -14.22 22.49
N PHE A 7 19.23 -13.58 22.63
CA PHE A 7 20.28 -13.64 21.61
C PHE A 7 21.67 -13.37 22.21
N THR A 8 22.69 -13.70 21.43
CA THR A 8 24.10 -13.45 21.81
C THR A 8 24.73 -12.48 20.81
N ALA A 9 25.51 -11.52 21.31
CA ALA A 9 26.26 -10.59 20.50
C ALA A 9 27.57 -10.21 21.22
N GLY A 10 28.69 -10.23 20.52
CA GLY A 10 30.00 -9.89 21.08
C GLY A 10 30.38 -10.71 22.33
N GLY A 11 30.00 -11.98 22.39
CA GLY A 11 30.25 -12.88 23.53
C GLY A 11 29.39 -12.60 24.78
N LYS A 12 28.43 -11.69 24.69
CA LYS A 12 27.47 -11.36 25.74
C LYS A 12 26.09 -11.86 25.39
N ARG A 13 25.23 -12.08 26.40
CA ARG A 13 23.87 -12.59 26.30
C ARG A 13 22.88 -11.49 26.57
N TYR A 14 21.81 -11.44 25.77
CA TYR A 14 20.81 -10.39 25.82
C TYR A 14 19.41 -10.98 25.72
N MET A 15 18.44 -10.21 26.20
CA MET A 15 17.02 -10.38 25.93
C MET A 15 16.46 -9.06 25.36
N PHE A 16 15.73 -9.15 24.30
CA PHE A 16 14.84 -8.09 23.84
C PHE A 16 13.43 -8.38 24.31
N ASP A 17 12.83 -7.46 25.03
CA ASP A 17 11.44 -7.54 25.47
C ASP A 17 10.57 -6.63 24.60
N ALA A 18 9.63 -7.22 23.86
CA ALA A 18 8.82 -6.50 22.90
C ALA A 18 7.74 -5.61 23.55
N ASN A 19 7.37 -5.89 24.81
CA ASN A 19 6.37 -5.09 25.51
C ASN A 19 6.96 -3.76 26.00
N THR A 20 8.19 -3.78 26.49
CA THR A 20 8.90 -2.59 26.97
C THR A 20 9.76 -1.93 25.89
N ASN A 21 9.98 -2.65 24.77
CA ASN A 21 10.89 -2.26 23.68
C ASN A 21 12.35 -2.02 24.16
N VAL A 22 12.82 -2.82 25.11
CA VAL A 22 14.13 -2.68 25.74
C VAL A 22 14.98 -3.93 25.51
N ILE A 23 16.29 -3.72 25.31
CA ILE A 23 17.29 -4.78 25.32
C ILE A 23 18.02 -4.75 26.66
N ILE A 24 18.06 -5.88 27.36
CA ILE A 24 18.79 -6.02 28.60
C ILE A 24 19.91 -7.05 28.47
N ASN A 25 21.04 -6.77 29.13
CA ASN A 25 22.13 -7.72 29.23
C ASN A 25 21.80 -8.75 30.32
N LEU A 26 22.03 -10.02 30.03
CA LEU A 26 21.73 -11.13 30.92
C LEU A 26 22.98 -11.80 31.44
N LYS A 27 22.91 -12.24 32.69
CA LYS A 27 23.84 -13.25 33.20
C LYS A 27 23.53 -14.59 32.53
N GLU A 28 24.53 -15.46 32.47
CA GLU A 28 24.45 -16.75 31.80
C GLU A 28 23.31 -17.62 32.33
N ASP A 29 23.19 -17.73 33.67
CA ASP A 29 22.16 -18.52 34.30
C ASP A 29 20.75 -18.07 33.90
N LEU A 30 20.51 -16.76 33.94
CA LEU A 30 19.22 -16.16 33.58
C LEU A 30 18.89 -16.34 32.11
N TYR A 31 19.90 -16.32 31.24
CA TYR A 31 19.72 -16.59 29.81
C TYR A 31 19.16 -17.99 29.58
N PHE A 32 19.77 -19.02 30.20
CA PHE A 32 19.30 -20.39 30.06
C PHE A 32 17.96 -20.65 30.77
N GLU A 33 17.66 -19.94 31.85
CA GLU A 33 16.33 -20.00 32.47
C GLU A 33 15.25 -19.44 31.53
N LEU A 34 15.51 -18.35 30.82
CA LEU A 34 14.59 -17.79 29.84
C LEU A 34 14.40 -18.70 28.63
N GLU A 35 15.47 -19.37 28.16
CA GLU A 35 15.39 -20.38 27.10
C GLU A 35 14.46 -21.54 27.50
N LYS A 36 14.62 -22.07 28.74
CA LYS A 36 13.73 -23.12 29.29
C LYS A 36 12.30 -22.62 29.42
N TYR A 37 12.11 -21.39 29.88
CA TYR A 37 10.79 -20.77 29.99
C TYR A 37 10.08 -20.70 28.64
N MET A 38 10.76 -20.31 27.57
CA MET A 38 10.21 -20.36 26.21
C MET A 38 9.87 -21.79 25.76
N GLN A 39 10.77 -22.77 26.00
CA GLN A 39 10.59 -24.17 25.61
C GLN A 39 9.45 -24.85 26.37
N SER A 40 9.19 -24.44 27.63
CA SER A 40 8.05 -24.94 28.43
C SER A 40 6.70 -24.36 27.99
N GLY A 41 6.66 -23.51 27.00
CA GLY A 41 5.46 -22.77 26.62
C GLY A 41 5.04 -21.73 27.64
N TYR A 42 6.02 -21.13 28.34
CA TYR A 42 5.85 -20.06 29.33
C TYR A 42 5.15 -20.54 30.64
N LYS A 43 5.37 -21.80 31.02
CA LYS A 43 4.72 -22.42 32.20
C LYS A 43 5.65 -22.52 33.42
N GLU A 44 6.96 -22.60 33.20
CA GLU A 44 7.94 -22.76 34.28
C GLU A 44 8.42 -21.43 34.80
N PHE A 45 7.86 -20.96 35.89
CA PHE A 45 8.27 -19.73 36.55
C PHE A 45 9.38 -20.02 37.57
N THR A 46 10.52 -19.34 37.39
CA THR A 46 11.59 -19.29 38.41
C THR A 46 11.56 -17.95 39.16
N PRO A 47 12.14 -17.88 40.36
CA PRO A 47 12.24 -16.59 41.09
C PRO A 47 12.94 -15.48 40.31
N ALA A 48 13.83 -15.83 39.38
CA ALA A 48 14.50 -14.86 38.53
C ALA A 48 13.57 -14.32 37.45
N ILE A 49 12.71 -15.15 36.87
CA ILE A 49 11.68 -14.77 35.89
C ILE A 49 10.61 -13.90 36.58
N GLU A 50 10.18 -14.24 37.79
CA GLU A 50 9.25 -13.43 38.57
C GLU A 50 9.81 -12.02 38.82
N LYS A 51 11.08 -11.89 39.23
CA LYS A 51 11.75 -10.61 39.40
C LYS A 51 11.79 -9.75 38.12
N LEU A 52 11.92 -10.38 36.95
CA LEU A 52 11.81 -9.66 35.68
C LEU A 52 10.39 -9.15 35.44
N ARG A 53 9.38 -9.97 35.74
CA ARG A 53 7.97 -9.57 35.62
C ARG A 53 7.60 -8.43 36.57
N ASP A 54 8.09 -8.45 37.79
CA ASP A 54 7.89 -7.36 38.78
C ASP A 54 8.51 -6.05 38.32
N ARG A 55 9.63 -6.13 37.59
CA ARG A 55 10.28 -4.97 36.96
C ARG A 55 9.60 -4.50 35.67
N GLY A 56 8.52 -5.14 35.25
CA GLY A 56 7.73 -4.75 34.08
C GLY A 56 8.07 -5.50 32.79
N TYR A 57 9.09 -6.38 32.79
CA TYR A 57 9.43 -7.23 31.65
C TYR A 57 8.55 -8.48 31.58
N LEU A 58 8.61 -9.20 30.48
CA LEU A 58 7.92 -10.49 30.27
C LEU A 58 6.41 -10.44 30.62
N LYS A 59 5.81 -9.27 30.50
CA LYS A 59 4.36 -9.15 30.64
C LYS A 59 3.67 -9.61 29.38
N ASP A 60 2.46 -10.08 29.52
CA ASP A 60 1.64 -10.38 28.37
C ASP A 60 1.42 -9.10 27.59
N ARG A 61 1.57 -9.19 26.27
CA ARG A 61 1.27 -8.08 25.40
C ARG A 61 -0.23 -7.78 25.57
N ALA A 62 -0.56 -6.59 26.00
CA ALA A 62 -1.94 -6.13 25.92
C ALA A 62 -2.39 -6.25 24.46
N ASP A 63 -3.62 -6.74 24.25
CA ASP A 63 -4.22 -6.74 22.92
C ASP A 63 -4.19 -5.32 22.41
N PHE A 64 -3.25 -5.05 21.52
CA PHE A 64 -3.06 -3.74 20.95
C PHE A 64 -3.87 -3.69 19.66
N GLU A 65 -5.01 -3.09 19.73
CA GLU A 65 -5.79 -2.75 18.54
C GLU A 65 -5.09 -1.58 17.84
N MET A 66 -4.59 -1.85 16.65
CA MET A 66 -3.94 -0.84 15.84
C MET A 66 -5.01 -0.04 15.11
N VAL A 67 -5.38 1.09 15.69
CA VAL A 67 -6.31 2.04 15.07
C VAL A 67 -5.50 3.09 14.30
N HIS A 68 -5.76 3.20 13.00
CA HIS A 68 -5.12 4.25 12.20
C HIS A 68 -5.73 5.62 12.56
N PRO A 69 -4.93 6.69 12.75
CA PRO A 69 -5.45 8.01 13.12
C PRO A 69 -6.54 8.56 12.17
N MET A 70 -6.55 8.09 10.91
CA MET A 70 -7.51 8.51 9.89
C MET A 70 -8.79 7.65 9.85
N ASP A 71 -8.93 6.61 10.68
CA ASP A 71 -10.10 5.71 10.63
C ASP A 71 -11.41 6.46 10.86
N SER A 72 -11.39 7.43 11.79
CA SER A 72 -12.58 8.27 12.06
C SER A 72 -13.01 9.18 10.91
N THR A 73 -12.12 9.42 9.94
CA THR A 73 -12.36 10.28 8.76
C THR A 73 -12.42 9.50 7.46
N LEU A 74 -12.29 8.17 7.51
CA LEU A 74 -12.19 7.33 6.32
C LEU A 74 -13.46 7.44 5.44
N GLU A 75 -14.62 7.29 6.05
CA GLU A 75 -15.92 7.40 5.36
C GLU A 75 -16.06 8.73 4.65
N TYR A 76 -15.85 9.83 5.37
CA TYR A 76 -15.86 11.17 4.79
C TYR A 76 -14.86 11.33 3.64
N SER A 77 -13.65 10.79 3.81
CA SER A 77 -12.61 10.88 2.78
C SER A 77 -12.98 10.11 1.52
N LEU A 78 -13.59 8.93 1.66
CA LEU A 78 -14.00 8.09 0.53
C LEU A 78 -15.26 8.61 -0.17
N GLU A 79 -16.21 9.19 0.58
CA GLU A 79 -17.45 9.67 0.00
C GLU A 79 -17.33 11.07 -0.62
N ARG A 80 -16.40 11.92 -0.13
CA ARG A 80 -16.40 13.33 -0.50
C ARG A 80 -15.06 13.90 -0.96
N CYS A 81 -13.94 13.21 -0.68
CA CYS A 81 -12.62 13.76 -0.86
C CYS A 81 -11.73 12.97 -1.81
N ILE A 82 -12.28 12.16 -2.70
CA ILE A 82 -11.49 11.47 -3.74
C ILE A 82 -10.97 12.51 -4.72
N GLY A 83 -9.65 12.68 -4.77
CA GLY A 83 -8.99 13.68 -5.63
C GLY A 83 -8.41 13.11 -6.92
N THR A 84 -8.22 11.78 -6.98
CA THR A 84 -7.54 11.16 -8.14
C THR A 84 -8.11 9.78 -8.42
N ILE A 85 -8.29 9.47 -9.70
CA ILE A 85 -8.53 8.11 -10.19
C ILE A 85 -7.60 7.80 -11.36
N ALA A 86 -7.11 6.57 -11.43
CA ALA A 86 -6.32 6.08 -12.56
C ALA A 86 -7.07 4.96 -13.28
N LEU A 87 -7.32 5.14 -14.56
CA LEU A 87 -7.98 4.16 -15.42
C LEU A 87 -6.95 3.25 -16.07
N GLN A 88 -7.01 1.96 -15.78
CA GLN A 88 -6.23 0.96 -16.50
C GLN A 88 -6.92 0.61 -17.82
N VAL A 89 -6.70 1.44 -18.84
CA VAL A 89 -7.44 1.36 -20.11
C VAL A 89 -7.15 0.10 -20.92
N THR A 90 -5.95 -0.50 -20.74
CA THR A 90 -5.57 -1.76 -21.38
C THR A 90 -4.55 -2.54 -20.58
N GLN A 91 -4.52 -3.86 -20.72
CA GLN A 91 -3.43 -4.73 -20.23
C GLN A 91 -2.44 -5.09 -21.34
N GLY A 92 -2.74 -4.71 -22.60
CA GLY A 92 -1.85 -4.88 -23.73
C GLY A 92 -0.72 -3.88 -23.73
N CYS A 93 0.46 -4.28 -24.18
CA CYS A 93 1.61 -3.41 -24.38
C CYS A 93 2.39 -3.86 -25.63
N ASN A 94 2.96 -2.90 -26.32
CA ASN A 94 3.84 -3.15 -27.48
C ASN A 94 5.31 -3.43 -27.07
N LEU A 95 5.64 -3.31 -25.77
CA LEU A 95 6.95 -3.66 -25.21
C LEU A 95 6.87 -4.80 -24.19
N ARG A 96 8.04 -5.41 -23.89
CA ARG A 96 8.23 -6.47 -22.89
C ARG A 96 9.43 -6.14 -22.02
N CYS A 97 9.33 -5.04 -21.26
CA CYS A 97 10.42 -4.57 -20.41
C CYS A 97 10.69 -5.56 -19.26
N LYS A 98 11.95 -5.91 -19.03
CA LYS A 98 12.36 -6.91 -18.03
C LYS A 98 11.96 -6.53 -16.59
N TYR A 99 11.82 -5.25 -16.28
CA TYR A 99 11.41 -4.74 -14.97
C TYR A 99 9.89 -4.60 -14.81
N CYS A 100 9.12 -4.84 -15.87
CA CYS A 100 7.67 -4.65 -15.85
C CYS A 100 6.98 -5.76 -15.06
N ALA A 101 6.05 -5.39 -14.18
CA ALA A 101 5.26 -6.35 -13.41
C ALA A 101 4.46 -7.36 -14.27
N TYR A 102 4.15 -7.01 -15.52
CA TYR A 102 3.43 -7.87 -16.47
C TYR A 102 4.34 -8.70 -17.38
N SER A 103 5.62 -8.37 -17.48
CA SER A 103 6.61 -9.08 -18.31
C SER A 103 7.67 -9.81 -17.49
N GLY A 104 7.68 -9.60 -16.17
CA GLY A 104 8.69 -10.13 -15.26
C GLY A 104 8.33 -11.50 -14.68
N SER A 105 8.92 -11.81 -13.53
CA SER A 105 8.85 -13.11 -12.85
C SER A 105 7.59 -13.30 -11.99
N TYR A 106 6.51 -12.58 -12.26
CA TYR A 106 5.28 -12.68 -11.48
C TYR A 106 4.31 -13.66 -12.14
N ASP A 107 4.03 -14.77 -11.49
CA ASP A 107 3.17 -15.85 -12.03
C ASP A 107 1.70 -15.43 -12.20
N ASN A 108 1.26 -14.43 -11.44
CA ASN A 108 -0.14 -13.96 -11.42
C ASN A 108 -0.39 -12.68 -12.21
N ARG A 109 0.63 -12.16 -12.91
CA ARG A 109 0.54 -10.91 -13.70
C ARG A 109 1.15 -11.12 -15.07
N VAL A 110 0.30 -11.19 -16.08
CA VAL A 110 0.72 -11.35 -17.48
C VAL A 110 0.04 -10.31 -18.36
N HIS A 111 0.69 -9.95 -19.45
CA HIS A 111 0.03 -9.16 -20.48
C HIS A 111 -1.17 -9.90 -21.04
N SER A 112 -2.25 -9.20 -21.26
CA SER A 112 -3.44 -9.75 -21.88
C SER A 112 -4.03 -8.75 -22.88
N SER A 113 -4.97 -9.20 -23.72
CA SER A 113 -5.69 -8.34 -24.65
C SER A 113 -6.90 -7.63 -24.02
N LYS A 114 -7.02 -7.66 -22.69
CA LYS A 114 -8.14 -7.00 -22.00
C LYS A 114 -8.05 -5.49 -22.19
N ARG A 115 -9.18 -4.90 -22.53
CA ARG A 115 -9.38 -3.47 -22.72
C ARG A 115 -10.54 -3.00 -21.86
N MET A 116 -10.48 -1.78 -21.37
CA MET A 116 -11.57 -1.16 -20.63
C MET A 116 -12.67 -0.77 -21.61
N SER A 117 -13.92 -1.07 -21.29
CA SER A 117 -15.03 -0.58 -22.10
C SER A 117 -15.31 0.91 -21.78
N LYS A 118 -15.90 1.60 -22.74
CA LYS A 118 -16.31 3.00 -22.57
C LYS A 118 -17.28 3.20 -21.40
N GLU A 119 -18.22 2.27 -21.23
CA GLU A 119 -19.20 2.29 -20.16
C GLU A 119 -18.54 2.23 -18.79
N ILE A 120 -17.53 1.35 -18.63
CA ILE A 120 -16.77 1.23 -17.37
C ILE A 120 -15.96 2.50 -17.12
N ALA A 121 -15.28 3.02 -18.17
CA ALA A 121 -14.50 4.24 -18.06
C ALA A 121 -15.36 5.43 -17.62
N PHE A 122 -16.55 5.59 -18.22
CA PHE A 122 -17.46 6.69 -17.88
C PHE A 122 -18.05 6.55 -16.46
N LYS A 123 -18.42 5.34 -16.04
CA LYS A 123 -18.83 5.08 -14.65
C LYS A 123 -17.73 5.43 -13.65
N ALA A 124 -16.48 5.14 -13.97
CA ALA A 124 -15.37 5.49 -13.10
C ALA A 124 -15.13 7.01 -13.05
N ILE A 125 -15.37 7.73 -14.15
CA ILE A 125 -15.32 9.20 -14.18
C ILE A 125 -16.48 9.78 -13.37
N ASP A 126 -17.69 9.24 -13.50
CA ASP A 126 -18.84 9.65 -12.69
C ASP A 126 -18.54 9.44 -11.20
N PHE A 127 -18.01 8.27 -10.83
CA PHE A 127 -17.59 7.98 -9.47
C PHE A 127 -16.58 9.03 -8.94
N LEU A 128 -15.58 9.42 -9.74
CA LEU A 128 -14.63 10.46 -9.33
C LEU A 128 -15.35 11.77 -8.96
N PHE A 129 -16.25 12.25 -9.81
CA PHE A 129 -16.94 13.52 -9.57
C PHE A 129 -17.96 13.43 -8.44
N ASP A 130 -18.67 12.31 -8.32
CA ASP A 130 -19.66 12.08 -7.25
C ASP A 130 -18.99 12.02 -5.86
N HIS A 131 -17.73 11.55 -5.78
CA HIS A 131 -16.97 11.40 -4.52
C HIS A 131 -15.89 12.48 -4.32
N SER A 132 -15.89 13.54 -5.11
CA SER A 132 -14.94 14.66 -4.99
C SER A 132 -15.61 15.97 -4.57
N ILE A 133 -16.74 15.90 -3.87
CA ILE A 133 -17.58 17.06 -3.54
C ILE A 133 -16.75 18.19 -2.91
N ASP A 134 -15.91 17.86 -1.93
CA ASP A 134 -15.12 18.79 -1.15
C ASP A 134 -13.68 18.96 -1.70
N ARG A 135 -13.49 18.72 -3.03
CA ARG A 135 -12.24 18.95 -3.73
C ARG A 135 -12.43 19.98 -4.82
N ASP A 136 -11.62 21.03 -4.80
CA ASP A 136 -11.56 22.04 -5.89
C ASP A 136 -10.80 21.51 -7.11
N ARG A 137 -9.90 20.54 -6.88
CA ARG A 137 -9.05 19.96 -7.92
C ARG A 137 -9.20 18.45 -7.95
N VAL A 138 -9.36 17.89 -9.15
CA VAL A 138 -9.41 16.44 -9.39
C VAL A 138 -8.45 16.05 -10.52
N SER A 139 -7.96 14.81 -10.47
CA SER A 139 -7.03 14.27 -11.46
C SER A 139 -7.54 12.95 -12.04
N LEU A 140 -7.55 12.87 -13.37
CA LEU A 140 -7.86 11.64 -14.11
C LEU A 140 -6.60 11.12 -14.78
N GLY A 141 -6.13 9.97 -14.33
CA GLY A 141 -4.94 9.31 -14.86
C GLY A 141 -5.29 8.19 -15.84
N PHE A 142 -4.40 7.98 -16.82
CA PHE A 142 -4.47 6.84 -17.74
C PHE A 142 -3.23 5.97 -17.57
N TYR A 143 -3.45 4.69 -17.37
CA TYR A 143 -2.42 3.72 -17.06
C TYR A 143 -2.73 2.39 -17.76
N GLY A 144 -1.83 1.43 -17.70
CA GLY A 144 -2.04 0.07 -18.20
C GLY A 144 -0.75 -0.58 -18.66
N GLY A 145 -0.84 -1.42 -19.69
CA GLY A 145 0.34 -1.88 -20.41
C GLY A 145 0.96 -0.70 -21.17
N GLU A 146 0.41 -0.33 -22.32
CA GLU A 146 0.66 0.92 -23.03
C GLU A 146 -0.66 1.62 -23.30
N PRO A 147 -1.04 2.65 -22.55
CA PRO A 147 -2.35 3.28 -22.67
C PRO A 147 -2.58 3.96 -24.03
N LEU A 148 -1.54 4.38 -24.74
CA LEU A 148 -1.68 4.98 -26.07
C LEU A 148 -2.18 4.00 -27.14
N LEU A 149 -2.22 2.71 -26.87
CA LEU A 149 -2.95 1.72 -27.70
C LEU A 149 -4.47 1.94 -27.68
N GLU A 150 -4.98 2.65 -26.69
CA GLU A 150 -6.41 2.98 -26.50
C GLU A 150 -6.66 4.50 -26.60
N LEU A 151 -5.93 5.17 -27.50
CA LEU A 151 -5.96 6.64 -27.61
C LEU A 151 -7.38 7.19 -27.85
N ASP A 152 -8.21 6.47 -28.61
CA ASP A 152 -9.58 6.93 -28.90
C ASP A 152 -10.45 6.89 -27.64
N LEU A 153 -10.33 5.83 -26.83
CA LEU A 153 -11.00 5.77 -25.53
C LEU A 153 -10.53 6.90 -24.61
N ILE A 154 -9.21 7.17 -24.56
CA ILE A 154 -8.64 8.26 -23.77
C ILE A 154 -9.23 9.60 -24.19
N LYS A 155 -9.30 9.90 -25.48
CA LYS A 155 -9.91 11.14 -26.01
C LYS A 155 -11.38 11.28 -25.60
N GLU A 156 -12.14 10.19 -25.67
CA GLU A 156 -13.54 10.18 -25.23
C GLU A 156 -13.66 10.44 -23.73
N CYS A 157 -12.80 9.81 -22.91
CA CYS A 157 -12.76 10.04 -21.46
C CYS A 157 -12.42 11.49 -21.13
N VAL A 158 -11.41 12.07 -21.78
CA VAL A 158 -11.04 13.50 -21.62
C VAL A 158 -12.21 14.40 -21.95
N LYS A 159 -12.86 14.18 -23.09
CA LYS A 159 -14.03 14.96 -23.51
C LYS A 159 -15.20 14.82 -22.52
N TYR A 160 -15.43 13.63 -22.02
CA TYR A 160 -16.49 13.35 -21.04
C TYR A 160 -16.20 14.02 -19.70
N ALA A 161 -14.96 13.85 -19.19
CA ALA A 161 -14.54 14.45 -17.92
C ALA A 161 -14.57 15.98 -17.96
N LYS A 162 -14.12 16.61 -19.06
CA LYS A 162 -14.22 18.08 -19.25
C LYS A 162 -15.66 18.59 -19.19
N LYS A 163 -16.65 17.82 -19.64
CA LYS A 163 -18.07 18.20 -19.53
C LYS A 163 -18.59 18.08 -18.10
N LYS A 164 -18.02 17.19 -17.30
CA LYS A 164 -18.43 16.94 -15.90
C LYS A 164 -17.73 17.87 -14.90
N SER A 165 -16.57 18.41 -15.24
CA SER A 165 -15.69 19.16 -14.33
C SER A 165 -16.14 20.58 -14.01
N ILE A 166 -17.42 20.91 -14.19
CA ILE A 166 -17.96 22.26 -13.96
C ILE A 166 -17.62 22.70 -12.52
N GLY A 167 -16.91 23.82 -12.39
CA GLY A 167 -16.51 24.40 -11.11
C GLY A 167 -15.29 23.72 -10.44
N LYS A 168 -14.64 22.75 -11.09
CA LYS A 168 -13.43 22.09 -10.58
C LYS A 168 -12.27 22.21 -11.56
N GLU A 169 -11.07 22.36 -11.01
CA GLU A 169 -9.83 22.24 -11.78
C GLU A 169 -9.60 20.76 -12.11
N LEU A 170 -9.60 20.43 -13.39
CA LEU A 170 -9.39 19.06 -13.88
C LEU A 170 -8.01 18.89 -14.47
N MET A 171 -7.24 17.98 -13.91
CA MET A 171 -5.92 17.60 -14.39
C MET A 171 -5.96 16.23 -15.07
N PHE A 172 -5.12 16.06 -16.09
CA PHE A 172 -4.91 14.76 -16.74
C PHE A 172 -3.46 14.32 -16.60
N ASN A 173 -3.26 13.03 -16.41
CA ASN A 173 -1.94 12.43 -16.45
C ASN A 173 -1.98 11.10 -17.20
N ILE A 174 -0.85 10.73 -17.79
CA ILE A 174 -0.69 9.46 -18.50
C ILE A 174 0.69 8.89 -18.23
N THR A 175 0.75 7.58 -17.97
CA THR A 175 2.01 6.85 -17.86
C THR A 175 2.18 6.00 -19.11
N SER A 176 3.12 6.37 -19.97
CA SER A 176 3.35 5.76 -21.29
C SER A 176 4.82 5.44 -21.51
N ASN A 177 5.10 4.44 -22.33
CA ASN A 177 6.45 4.15 -22.83
C ASN A 177 6.86 5.08 -23.98
N THR A 178 6.01 6.00 -24.36
CA THR A 178 6.20 7.07 -25.37
C THR A 178 6.45 6.64 -26.81
N THR A 179 6.53 5.33 -27.10
CA THR A 179 6.79 4.83 -28.48
C THR A 179 5.71 5.18 -29.49
N LEU A 180 4.50 5.49 -29.03
CA LEU A 180 3.34 5.84 -29.84
C LEU A 180 3.03 7.35 -29.86
N ILE A 181 3.88 8.16 -29.23
CA ILE A 181 3.71 9.61 -29.26
C ILE A 181 4.06 10.15 -30.67
N THR A 182 3.10 10.81 -31.27
CA THR A 182 3.29 11.55 -32.53
C THR A 182 3.35 13.04 -32.28
N CYS A 183 3.87 13.83 -33.24
CA CYS A 183 3.87 15.28 -33.15
C CYS A 183 2.46 15.85 -32.92
N LEU A 184 1.44 15.27 -33.53
CA LEU A 184 0.04 15.68 -33.35
C LEU A 184 -0.46 15.44 -31.92
N LEU A 185 -0.04 14.36 -31.30
CA LEU A 185 -0.41 14.07 -29.90
C LEU A 185 0.34 15.01 -28.95
N TYR A 186 1.61 15.28 -29.21
CA TYR A 186 2.44 16.16 -28.38
C TYR A 186 2.00 17.62 -28.43
N THR A 187 1.47 18.08 -29.56
CA THR A 187 1.03 19.48 -29.78
C THR A 187 -0.47 19.69 -29.55
N SER A 188 -1.25 18.60 -29.30
CA SER A 188 -2.65 18.76 -28.95
C SER A 188 -2.77 19.27 -27.51
N ASP A 189 -3.64 20.25 -27.26
CA ASP A 189 -4.03 20.75 -25.95
C ASP A 189 -4.81 19.65 -25.18
N ALA A 190 -4.16 18.55 -24.92
CA ALA A 190 -4.72 17.44 -24.20
C ALA A 190 -4.64 17.65 -22.68
#